data_77f5f7362ade21c4fec9f8152ebf2980
#
_entry.id   77f5f7362ade21c4fec9f8152ebf2980
#
_cell.length_a   1.000
_cell.length_b   1.000
_cell.length_c   1.000
_cell.angle_alpha   90.00
_cell.angle_beta   90.00
_cell.angle_gamma   90.00
#
_symmetry.space_group_name_H-M   'P 1'
#
loop_
_entity.id
_entity.type
_entity.pdbx_description
1 polymer ?
#
loop_
_entity_poly.entity_id
_entity_poly.type
_entity_poly.pdbx_seq_one_letter_code
_entity_poly.pdbx_strand_id
1 'polypeptide(L)'
;MKLKAILCAAAVCGGVSAVTAADEAVRSDVLEEEEAPVVSASFSLAFDSKYLSYGFVDNRDPILTPSAEATFFDFLTIGVEAIFDVTKYGRQAGYGNRGGKYTELHPYVGVSYAFSPEDIEWLPTTIEIGLDYLYEYHPGAKARHGDRDDGADDDTQFWTLSLSLPDLWFEPAFSIERDVIRDNGTYASLEIGHSFNLLGEEDETLVLRPSIAQGFGNCERVKAYVGECDYATNKNGLMDTLLKLELTWSVCDNLEIGGYVGYSDFLFDKEIRRSARTYEGTGRWDESWNIIAGLAMTVSF
;
A
#
# COMPACT_ATOMS: atom_id res chain seq x y z
N MET A 1 2.60 21.26 23.40
CA MET A 1 2.84 19.89 22.92
C MET A 1 2.17 19.81 21.54
N LYS A 2 2.92 20.02 20.46
CA LYS A 2 2.37 19.95 19.10
C LYS A 2 2.45 18.51 18.65
N LEU A 3 1.33 17.79 18.61
CA LEU A 3 1.22 16.49 17.96
C LEU A 3 1.17 16.76 16.44
N LYS A 4 2.24 16.43 15.73
CA LYS A 4 2.18 16.34 14.26
C LYS A 4 1.73 14.92 13.93
N ALA A 5 0.53 14.77 13.41
CA ALA A 5 0.08 13.50 12.88
C ALA A 5 0.63 13.34 11.47
N ILE A 6 1.44 12.33 11.28
CA ILE A 6 1.85 11.87 9.96
C ILE A 6 1.08 10.57 9.70
N LEU A 7 0.24 10.59 8.67
CA LEU A 7 -0.52 9.42 8.27
C LEU A 7 0.42 8.46 7.52
N CYS A 8 0.83 7.38 8.16
CA CYS A 8 1.34 6.21 7.45
C CYS A 8 0.16 5.31 7.08
N ALA A 9 -0.47 5.57 5.95
CA ALA A 9 -1.31 4.56 5.35
C ALA A 9 -0.38 3.48 4.76
N ALA A 10 -0.19 2.40 5.48
CA ALA A 10 0.41 1.21 4.92
C ALA A 10 -0.57 0.64 3.91
N ALA A 11 -0.47 1.07 2.65
CA ALA A 11 -1.17 0.43 1.56
C ALA A 11 -0.54 -0.96 1.34
N VAL A 12 -1.12 -1.95 1.96
CA VAL A 12 -0.68 -3.34 1.91
C VAL A 12 -1.09 -4.04 0.63
N CYS A 13 -1.82 -3.42 -0.22
CA CYS A 13 -2.11 -3.94 -1.55
C CYS A 13 -1.64 -2.91 -2.55
N GLY A 14 -0.65 -3.24 -3.38
CA GLY A 14 -0.14 -2.58 -4.59
C GLY A 14 -0.78 -1.28 -5.10
N GLY A 15 -1.25 -0.44 -4.23
CA GLY A 15 -1.79 0.88 -4.51
C GLY A 15 -0.77 1.95 -4.16
N VAL A 16 -0.89 3.09 -4.75
CA VAL A 16 -0.10 4.28 -4.49
C VAL A 16 -0.10 4.55 -3.00
N SER A 17 1.05 4.39 -2.35
CA SER A 17 1.23 4.99 -1.03
C SER A 17 1.14 6.49 -1.24
N ALA A 18 0.04 7.09 -0.86
CA ALA A 18 -0.03 8.53 -0.76
C ALA A 18 0.98 8.95 0.32
N VAL A 19 2.11 9.45 -0.11
CA VAL A 19 3.04 10.11 0.79
C VAL A 19 2.41 11.44 1.14
N THR A 20 1.77 11.50 2.26
CA THR A 20 1.42 12.80 2.84
C THR A 20 2.69 13.37 3.48
N ALA A 21 3.47 14.09 2.70
CA ALA A 21 4.48 14.99 3.25
C ALA A 21 3.74 16.17 3.88
N ALA A 22 3.36 16.05 5.13
CA ALA A 22 2.94 17.19 5.92
C ALA A 22 4.15 17.65 6.73
N ASP A 23 4.91 18.58 6.20
CA ASP A 23 5.80 19.36 7.03
C ASP A 23 5.58 20.84 6.81
N GLU A 24 4.96 21.49 7.78
CA GLU A 24 4.97 22.95 7.89
C GLU A 24 6.32 23.40 8.43
N ALA A 25 7.17 23.85 7.54
CA ALA A 25 8.38 24.56 7.90
C ALA A 25 8.03 25.84 8.71
N VAL A 26 8.65 25.93 9.85
CA VAL A 26 8.78 27.02 10.78
C VAL A 26 8.65 28.41 10.12
N ARG A 27 7.50 29.04 10.27
CA ARG A 27 7.37 30.47 10.27
C ARG A 27 7.41 30.94 11.73
N SER A 28 8.56 31.43 12.14
CA SER A 28 8.69 32.20 13.36
C SER A 28 8.08 33.59 13.14
N ASP A 29 6.83 33.74 13.49
CA ASP A 29 6.30 35.03 13.98
C ASP A 29 5.01 34.71 14.75
N VAL A 30 4.93 35.25 15.95
CA VAL A 30 3.86 35.20 16.91
C VAL A 30 2.49 35.08 16.28
N LEU A 31 2.04 33.83 16.07
CA LEU A 31 0.68 33.51 15.71
C LEU A 31 0.07 32.65 16.83
N GLU A 32 -1.14 32.99 17.18
CA GLU A 32 -1.99 32.23 18.08
C GLU A 32 -1.86 30.72 17.75
N GLU A 33 -1.64 29.89 18.76
CA GLU A 33 -1.62 28.43 18.60
C GLU A 33 -2.97 28.04 17.98
N GLU A 34 -3.00 27.83 16.67
CA GLU A 34 -4.13 27.16 16.04
C GLU A 34 -4.13 25.74 16.58
N GLU A 35 -5.11 25.40 17.41
CA GLU A 35 -5.31 24.04 17.86
C GLU A 35 -5.51 23.17 16.60
N ALA A 36 -4.74 22.10 16.48
CA ALA A 36 -4.87 21.15 15.38
C ALA A 36 -6.35 20.70 15.25
N PRO A 37 -6.89 20.59 14.05
CA PRO A 37 -8.28 20.20 13.88
C PRO A 37 -8.54 18.84 14.54
N VAL A 38 -9.59 18.75 15.29
CA VAL A 38 -9.99 17.49 15.96
C VAL A 38 -10.29 16.38 14.94
N VAL A 39 -10.60 16.77 13.71
CA VAL A 39 -10.92 15.87 12.59
C VAL A 39 -10.33 16.46 11.31
N SER A 40 -9.57 15.66 10.59
CA SER A 40 -9.22 15.89 9.19
C SER A 40 -9.86 14.82 8.31
N ALA A 41 -10.10 15.12 7.04
CA ALA A 41 -10.67 14.18 6.10
C ALA A 41 -9.97 14.30 4.75
N SER A 42 -9.85 13.18 4.03
CA SER A 42 -9.33 13.20 2.67
C SER A 42 -10.18 12.32 1.74
N PHE A 43 -10.11 12.66 0.45
CA PHE A 43 -10.63 11.85 -0.64
C PHE A 43 -9.52 11.69 -1.67
N SER A 44 -9.25 10.44 -2.07
CA SER A 44 -8.26 10.15 -3.09
C SER A 44 -8.87 9.37 -4.26
N LEU A 45 -8.31 9.57 -5.44
CA LEU A 45 -8.63 8.81 -6.64
C LEU A 45 -7.33 8.40 -7.31
N ALA A 46 -7.03 7.10 -7.27
CA ALA A 46 -5.87 6.55 -7.93
C ALA A 46 -6.24 5.77 -9.19
N PHE A 47 -5.34 5.76 -10.15
CA PHE A 47 -5.40 4.96 -11.38
C PHE A 47 -4.08 4.22 -11.54
N ASP A 48 -4.15 2.89 -11.60
CA ASP A 48 -2.99 2.04 -11.76
C ASP A 48 -3.07 1.22 -13.04
N SER A 49 -1.93 1.05 -13.69
CA SER A 49 -1.82 0.27 -14.93
C SER A 49 -2.06 -1.22 -14.74
N LYS A 50 -1.87 -1.71 -13.51
CA LYS A 50 -2.08 -3.09 -13.07
C LYS A 50 -2.26 -3.11 -11.56
N TYR A 51 -2.88 -4.16 -11.05
CA TYR A 51 -2.97 -4.43 -9.62
C TYR A 51 -2.01 -5.57 -9.24
N LEU A 52 -1.09 -5.29 -8.33
CA LEU A 52 -0.13 -6.26 -7.81
C LEU A 52 -0.37 -6.49 -6.32
N SER A 53 -0.41 -7.75 -5.91
CA SER A 53 -0.36 -8.14 -4.51
C SER A 53 0.89 -9.00 -4.27
N TYR A 54 1.77 -8.55 -3.37
CA TYR A 54 2.99 -9.29 -3.00
C TYR A 54 3.87 -9.69 -4.19
N GLY A 55 3.87 -8.85 -5.25
CA GLY A 55 4.59 -9.06 -6.49
C GLY A 55 3.84 -9.88 -7.56
N PHE A 56 2.73 -10.51 -7.22
CA PHE A 56 1.87 -11.20 -8.17
C PHE A 56 0.85 -10.25 -8.79
N VAL A 57 0.47 -10.52 -10.04
CA VAL A 57 -0.54 -9.73 -10.75
C VAL A 57 -1.93 -10.26 -10.44
N ASP A 58 -2.68 -9.55 -9.62
CA ASP A 58 -4.09 -9.84 -9.37
C ASP A 58 -4.98 -9.31 -10.48
N ASN A 59 -4.65 -8.14 -11.04
CA ASN A 59 -5.30 -7.63 -12.22
C ASN A 59 -4.28 -7.05 -13.21
N ARG A 60 -4.31 -7.53 -14.46
CA ARG A 60 -3.43 -7.06 -15.55
C ARG A 60 -3.92 -5.82 -16.24
N ASP A 61 -5.18 -5.54 -16.11
CA ASP A 61 -5.83 -4.38 -16.70
C ASP A 61 -5.77 -3.20 -15.73
N PRO A 62 -5.88 -1.99 -16.26
CA PRO A 62 -5.94 -0.82 -15.40
C PRO A 62 -7.09 -0.87 -14.42
N ILE A 63 -6.80 -0.41 -13.21
CA ILE A 63 -7.77 -0.26 -12.14
C ILE A 63 -7.95 1.20 -11.75
N LEU A 64 -9.08 1.51 -11.15
CA LEU A 64 -9.39 2.79 -10.52
C LEU A 64 -9.71 2.55 -9.06
N THR A 65 -9.05 3.30 -8.18
CA THR A 65 -9.14 3.12 -6.74
C THR A 65 -9.55 4.43 -6.07
N PRO A 66 -10.86 4.72 -5.94
CA PRO A 66 -11.32 5.79 -5.06
C PRO A 66 -11.19 5.37 -3.61
N SER A 67 -10.75 6.29 -2.75
CA SER A 67 -10.72 6.13 -1.31
C SER A 67 -11.21 7.37 -0.58
N ALA A 68 -11.68 7.19 0.63
CA ALA A 68 -12.06 8.26 1.54
C ALA A 68 -11.67 7.87 2.96
N GLU A 69 -11.13 8.81 3.71
CA GLU A 69 -10.73 8.60 5.08
C GLU A 69 -11.01 9.81 5.96
N ALA A 70 -11.10 9.59 7.25
CA ALA A 70 -11.15 10.61 8.27
C ALA A 70 -10.22 10.24 9.43
N THR A 71 -9.40 11.20 9.86
CA THR A 71 -8.51 11.04 11.00
C THR A 71 -9.01 11.90 12.16
N PHE A 72 -9.11 11.28 13.31
CA PHE A 72 -9.59 11.86 14.55
C PHE A 72 -8.43 11.99 15.53
N PHE A 73 -8.31 13.16 16.14
CA PHE A 73 -7.32 13.42 17.20
C PHE A 73 -5.87 13.12 16.77
N ASP A 74 -5.59 13.20 15.48
CA ASP A 74 -4.29 12.96 14.85
C ASP A 74 -3.72 11.53 15.03
N PHE A 75 -4.52 10.58 15.52
CA PHE A 75 -4.05 9.20 15.72
C PHE A 75 -5.01 8.11 15.27
N LEU A 76 -6.31 8.36 15.18
CA LEU A 76 -7.33 7.35 14.81
C LEU A 76 -7.83 7.62 13.40
N THR A 77 -7.54 6.74 12.47
CA THR A 77 -8.02 6.82 11.09
C THR A 77 -9.11 5.80 10.82
N ILE A 78 -10.16 6.20 10.14
CA ILE A 78 -11.21 5.32 9.62
C ILE A 78 -11.35 5.63 8.15
N GLY A 79 -11.32 4.62 7.29
CA GLY A 79 -11.40 4.82 5.86
C GLY A 79 -12.04 3.67 5.11
N VAL A 80 -12.22 3.90 3.83
CA VAL A 80 -12.69 2.91 2.88
C VAL A 80 -12.02 3.14 1.53
N GLU A 81 -11.59 2.06 0.90
CA GLU A 81 -11.08 2.02 -0.45
C GLU A 81 -11.93 1.06 -1.28
N ALA A 82 -12.12 1.34 -2.56
CA ALA A 82 -12.80 0.45 -3.48
C ALA A 82 -11.99 0.29 -4.77
N ILE A 83 -11.86 -0.94 -5.28
CA ILE A 83 -11.15 -1.24 -6.51
C ILE A 83 -12.15 -1.50 -7.63
N PHE A 84 -11.96 -0.80 -8.75
CA PHE A 84 -12.78 -0.93 -9.96
C PHE A 84 -11.94 -1.38 -11.15
N ASP A 85 -12.37 -2.41 -11.84
CA ASP A 85 -11.84 -2.76 -13.16
C ASP A 85 -12.25 -1.71 -14.19
N VAL A 86 -11.29 -1.08 -14.85
CA VAL A 86 -11.57 -0.04 -15.86
C VAL A 86 -11.96 -0.66 -17.20
N THR A 87 -11.43 -1.84 -17.53
CA THR A 87 -11.60 -2.44 -18.85
C THR A 87 -12.50 -3.68 -18.84
N LYS A 88 -12.99 -4.05 -20.03
CA LYS A 88 -13.79 -5.27 -20.22
C LYS A 88 -12.95 -6.52 -20.53
N TYR A 89 -11.65 -6.36 -20.69
CA TYR A 89 -10.75 -7.43 -21.16
C TYR A 89 -10.15 -8.25 -20.04
N GLY A 90 -10.22 -7.79 -18.78
CA GLY A 90 -9.76 -8.51 -17.61
C GLY A 90 -10.48 -9.85 -17.45
N ARG A 91 -9.99 -10.84 -18.17
CA ARG A 91 -10.31 -12.24 -17.88
C ARG A 91 -9.29 -12.75 -16.89
N GLN A 92 -9.39 -12.29 -15.68
CA GLN A 92 -8.74 -13.04 -14.62
C GLN A 92 -9.41 -14.43 -14.50
N ALA A 93 -8.61 -15.40 -14.17
CA ALA A 93 -9.09 -16.74 -13.96
C ALA A 93 -10.32 -16.72 -13.05
N GLY A 94 -11.44 -17.10 -13.58
CA GLY A 94 -12.67 -17.23 -12.80
C GLY A 94 -13.64 -16.03 -12.79
N TYR A 95 -13.23 -14.78 -12.91
CA TYR A 95 -14.09 -13.62 -12.62
C TYR A 95 -14.92 -13.07 -13.80
N GLY A 96 -14.64 -13.41 -15.07
CA GLY A 96 -15.37 -12.95 -16.25
C GLY A 96 -15.20 -11.45 -16.52
N ASN A 97 -16.08 -10.91 -17.35
CA ASN A 97 -16.05 -9.53 -17.77
C ASN A 97 -16.59 -8.61 -16.66
N ARG A 98 -15.72 -7.86 -15.98
CA ARG A 98 -16.04 -6.95 -14.89
C ARG A 98 -15.82 -5.48 -15.20
N GLY A 99 -15.48 -5.12 -16.44
CA GLY A 99 -15.24 -3.74 -16.83
C GLY A 99 -16.31 -2.77 -16.30
N GLY A 100 -15.88 -1.74 -15.57
CA GLY A 100 -16.73 -0.75 -14.93
C GLY A 100 -17.47 -1.25 -13.69
N LYS A 101 -17.08 -2.39 -13.12
CA LYS A 101 -17.63 -2.91 -11.86
C LYS A 101 -16.59 -2.80 -10.77
N TYR A 102 -17.05 -2.55 -9.56
CA TYR A 102 -16.18 -2.66 -8.42
C TYR A 102 -15.92 -4.14 -8.07
N THR A 103 -14.68 -4.46 -7.78
CA THR A 103 -14.21 -5.83 -7.56
C THR A 103 -13.92 -6.09 -6.10
N GLU A 104 -13.46 -5.09 -5.39
CA GLU A 104 -13.07 -5.18 -4.00
C GLU A 104 -13.48 -3.93 -3.23
N LEU A 105 -13.78 -4.10 -1.95
CA LEU A 105 -14.06 -3.02 -1.00
C LEU A 105 -13.29 -3.27 0.28
N HIS A 106 -12.49 -2.29 0.68
CA HIS A 106 -11.56 -2.36 1.79
C HIS A 106 -11.90 -1.30 2.86
N PRO A 107 -12.89 -1.50 3.73
CA PRO A 107 -13.02 -0.69 4.92
C PRO A 107 -11.88 -1.00 5.89
N TYR A 108 -11.31 0.04 6.49
CA TYR A 108 -10.21 -0.07 7.43
C TYR A 108 -10.34 0.89 8.61
N VAL A 109 -9.66 0.54 9.67
CA VAL A 109 -9.45 1.39 10.83
C VAL A 109 -8.01 1.23 11.29
N GLY A 110 -7.36 2.34 11.61
CA GLY A 110 -5.97 2.36 12.05
C GLY A 110 -5.75 3.29 13.22
N VAL A 111 -4.71 3.01 13.97
CA VAL A 111 -4.14 3.93 14.95
C VAL A 111 -2.66 4.10 14.67
N SER A 112 -2.19 5.33 14.65
CA SER A 112 -0.79 5.64 14.45
C SER A 112 -0.32 6.73 15.41
N TYR A 113 0.95 6.68 15.76
CA TYR A 113 1.57 7.67 16.63
C TYR A 113 3.03 7.90 16.25
N ALA A 114 3.42 9.17 16.18
CA ALA A 114 4.80 9.59 15.96
C ALA A 114 5.42 10.04 17.29
N PHE A 115 6.50 9.39 17.69
CA PHE A 115 7.34 9.79 18.82
C PHE A 115 8.49 10.62 18.30
N SER A 116 8.49 11.91 18.58
CA SER A 116 9.54 12.82 18.11
C SER A 116 10.62 13.08 19.18
N PRO A 117 11.83 13.49 18.79
CA PRO A 117 12.84 13.97 19.74
C PRO A 117 12.39 15.18 20.54
N GLU A 118 11.41 15.95 20.04
CA GLU A 118 10.82 17.09 20.76
C GLU A 118 9.96 16.63 21.94
N ASP A 119 9.29 15.48 21.81
CA ASP A 119 8.48 14.88 22.85
C ASP A 119 9.32 14.04 23.83
N ILE A 120 10.37 13.41 23.34
CA ILE A 120 11.22 12.47 24.09
C ILE A 120 12.69 12.76 23.82
N GLU A 121 13.34 13.53 24.68
CA GLU A 121 14.71 14.08 24.51
C GLU A 121 15.82 13.05 24.20
N TRP A 122 15.63 11.78 24.55
CA TRP A 122 16.64 10.75 24.29
C TRP A 122 16.46 10.04 22.94
N LEU A 123 15.37 10.29 22.21
CA LEU A 123 15.19 9.72 20.87
C LEU A 123 16.15 10.39 19.88
N PRO A 124 16.85 9.61 19.06
CA PRO A 124 17.75 10.17 18.06
C PRO A 124 17.04 10.66 16.79
N THR A 125 15.79 10.26 16.57
CA THR A 125 14.99 10.51 15.37
C THR A 125 13.51 10.29 15.69
N THR A 126 12.62 10.76 14.84
CA THR A 126 11.20 10.43 14.92
C THR A 126 10.99 8.94 14.64
N ILE A 127 10.13 8.32 15.45
CA ILE A 127 9.70 6.92 15.30
C ILE A 127 8.20 6.92 15.15
N GLU A 128 7.71 6.46 14.01
CA GLU A 128 6.29 6.30 13.77
C GLU A 128 5.90 4.83 13.92
N ILE A 129 4.80 4.57 14.63
CA ILE A 129 4.25 3.23 14.82
C ILE A 129 2.78 3.27 14.46
N GLY A 130 2.35 2.34 13.60
CA GLY A 130 0.96 2.17 13.20
C GLY A 130 0.47 0.76 13.46
N LEU A 131 -0.82 0.61 13.72
CA LEU A 131 -1.54 -0.65 13.78
C LEU A 131 -2.86 -0.48 13.05
N ASP A 132 -3.04 -1.24 11.97
CA ASP A 132 -4.21 -1.16 11.12
C ASP A 132 -4.96 -2.49 11.09
N TYR A 133 -6.26 -2.39 10.97
CA TYR A 133 -7.15 -3.50 10.66
C TYR A 133 -7.91 -3.18 9.37
N LEU A 134 -7.86 -4.10 8.40
CA LEU A 134 -8.52 -4.00 7.10
C LEU A 134 -9.40 -5.23 6.88
N TYR A 135 -10.61 -5.01 6.38
CA TYR A 135 -11.50 -6.06 5.89
C TYR A 135 -11.57 -5.96 4.36
N GLU A 136 -11.16 -7.00 3.68
CA GLU A 136 -11.22 -7.12 2.22
C GLU A 136 -12.48 -7.87 1.83
N TYR A 137 -13.41 -7.17 1.20
CA TYR A 137 -14.69 -7.71 0.73
C TYR A 137 -14.70 -7.84 -0.80
N HIS A 138 -14.98 -9.06 -1.29
CA HIS A 138 -15.05 -9.38 -2.71
C HIS A 138 -16.50 -9.58 -3.18
N PRO A 139 -17.19 -8.54 -3.67
CA PRO A 139 -18.57 -8.65 -4.10
C PRO A 139 -18.70 -9.57 -5.31
N GLY A 140 -19.48 -10.62 -5.16
CA GLY A 140 -19.80 -11.55 -6.25
C GLY A 140 -18.79 -12.68 -6.45
N ALA A 141 -17.78 -12.84 -5.62
CA ALA A 141 -16.95 -14.04 -5.56
C ALA A 141 -17.80 -15.29 -5.30
N LYS A 142 -18.81 -15.18 -4.46
CA LYS A 142 -19.78 -16.23 -4.13
C LYS A 142 -20.61 -16.78 -5.30
N ALA A 143 -20.71 -16.04 -6.40
CA ALA A 143 -21.66 -16.37 -7.48
C ALA A 143 -21.10 -17.34 -8.53
N ARG A 144 -19.86 -17.80 -8.43
CA ARG A 144 -19.19 -18.45 -9.56
C ARG A 144 -18.81 -19.90 -9.41
N HIS A 145 -18.59 -20.37 -8.24
CA HIS A 145 -18.30 -21.79 -8.06
C HIS A 145 -19.59 -22.57 -7.87
N GLY A 146 -20.23 -22.92 -9.00
CA GLY A 146 -21.26 -23.93 -9.06
C GLY A 146 -20.71 -25.35 -8.75
N ASP A 147 -19.44 -25.47 -8.45
CA ASP A 147 -18.80 -26.66 -7.94
C ASP A 147 -18.34 -26.38 -6.50
N ARG A 148 -19.20 -26.76 -5.64
CA ARG A 148 -19.06 -27.39 -4.33
C ARG A 148 -17.75 -27.30 -3.56
N ASP A 149 -17.97 -27.05 -2.31
CA ASP A 149 -17.20 -27.42 -1.11
C ASP A 149 -15.94 -26.67 -0.77
N ASP A 150 -15.38 -25.88 -1.68
CA ASP A 150 -14.34 -24.92 -1.33
C ASP A 150 -14.93 -23.50 -1.27
N GLY A 151 -16.09 -23.39 -0.62
CA GLY A 151 -16.78 -22.12 -0.38
C GLY A 151 -16.01 -21.19 0.56
N ALA A 152 -14.72 -21.05 0.29
CA ALA A 152 -13.96 -19.94 0.82
C ALA A 152 -14.57 -18.67 0.23
N ASP A 153 -15.25 -17.91 1.06
CA ASP A 153 -15.46 -16.52 0.81
C ASP A 153 -14.08 -15.96 0.50
N ASP A 154 -13.89 -15.33 -0.65
CA ASP A 154 -12.62 -14.66 -0.97
C ASP A 154 -12.35 -13.46 -0.03
N ASP A 155 -13.35 -13.14 0.80
CA ASP A 155 -13.25 -12.13 1.84
C ASP A 155 -12.19 -12.50 2.87
N THR A 156 -11.38 -11.53 3.27
CA THR A 156 -10.38 -11.74 4.30
C THR A 156 -10.20 -10.54 5.22
N GLN A 157 -9.35 -10.69 6.22
CA GLN A 157 -9.06 -9.67 7.22
C GLN A 157 -7.55 -9.63 7.46
N PHE A 158 -7.03 -8.41 7.51
CA PHE A 158 -5.61 -8.17 7.76
C PHE A 158 -5.40 -7.34 9.00
N TRP A 159 -4.37 -7.70 9.75
CA TRP A 159 -3.76 -6.84 10.76
C TRP A 159 -2.39 -6.45 10.28
N THR A 160 -2.10 -5.15 10.28
CA THR A 160 -0.80 -4.63 9.86
C THR A 160 -0.19 -3.82 10.98
N LEU A 161 1.04 -4.16 11.35
CA LEU A 161 1.90 -3.35 12.21
C LEU A 161 2.94 -2.67 11.33
N SER A 162 3.08 -1.36 11.46
CA SER A 162 4.06 -0.55 10.74
C SER A 162 5.00 0.19 11.68
N LEU A 163 6.22 0.41 11.21
CA LEU A 163 7.27 1.19 11.87
C LEU A 163 8.03 1.97 10.80
N SER A 164 8.17 3.29 10.97
CA SER A 164 9.00 4.10 10.09
C SER A 164 9.91 5.06 10.86
N LEU A 165 11.00 5.48 10.21
CA LEU A 165 11.99 6.43 10.72
C LEU A 165 12.22 7.53 9.66
N PRO A 166 11.26 8.46 9.50
CA PRO A 166 11.23 9.40 8.38
C PRO A 166 12.38 10.41 8.35
N ASP A 167 12.93 10.77 9.50
CA ASP A 167 14.04 11.75 9.58
C ASP A 167 15.41 11.14 9.22
N LEU A 168 15.50 9.83 9.06
CA LEU A 168 16.74 9.21 8.60
C LEU A 168 16.90 9.36 7.10
N TRP A 169 18.14 9.57 6.66
CA TRP A 169 18.42 9.80 5.23
C TRP A 169 17.86 8.72 4.29
N PHE A 170 17.78 7.47 4.74
CA PHE A 170 17.20 6.38 3.96
C PHE A 170 15.71 6.16 4.20
N GLU A 171 15.07 6.97 5.06
CA GLU A 171 13.64 6.87 5.37
C GLU A 171 13.15 5.41 5.50
N PRO A 172 13.78 4.58 6.36
CA PRO A 172 13.44 3.16 6.40
C PRO A 172 12.04 2.98 6.98
N ALA A 173 11.25 2.12 6.31
CA ALA A 173 9.93 1.71 6.75
C ALA A 173 9.84 0.18 6.77
N PHE A 174 9.25 -0.35 7.82
CA PHE A 174 9.00 -1.77 8.00
C PHE A 174 7.52 -1.99 8.23
N SER A 175 6.95 -3.02 7.63
CA SER A 175 5.60 -3.46 7.92
C SER A 175 5.54 -4.97 8.08
N ILE A 176 4.59 -5.43 8.89
CA ILE A 176 4.24 -6.84 9.00
C ILE A 176 2.73 -6.97 8.98
N GLU A 177 2.24 -7.73 8.05
CA GLU A 177 0.83 -8.00 7.84
C GLU A 177 0.51 -9.45 8.14
N ARG A 178 -0.63 -9.67 8.74
CA ARG A 178 -1.19 -11.00 9.02
C ARG A 178 -2.60 -11.12 8.47
N ASP A 179 -2.81 -12.02 7.53
CA ASP A 179 -4.13 -12.51 7.17
C ASP A 179 -4.63 -13.45 8.27
N VAL A 180 -5.87 -13.26 8.72
CA VAL A 180 -6.43 -14.04 9.83
C VAL A 180 -7.61 -14.92 9.42
N ILE A 181 -8.01 -14.90 8.16
CA ILE A 181 -9.16 -15.68 7.66
C ILE A 181 -8.78 -16.59 6.49
N ARG A 182 -8.27 -16.03 5.39
CA ARG A 182 -8.12 -16.74 4.12
C ARG A 182 -6.94 -17.71 4.12
N ASP A 183 -5.74 -17.21 4.34
CA ASP A 183 -4.53 -18.05 4.23
C ASP A 183 -3.76 -18.19 5.55
N ASN A 184 -4.10 -17.40 6.57
CA ASN A 184 -3.33 -17.31 7.81
C ASN A 184 -1.85 -17.01 7.55
N GLY A 185 -1.57 -16.37 6.41
CA GLY A 185 -0.23 -16.00 5.99
C GLY A 185 0.26 -14.74 6.67
N THR A 186 1.57 -14.62 6.73
CA THR A 186 2.25 -13.40 7.20
C THR A 186 3.14 -12.90 6.09
N TYR A 187 3.04 -11.62 5.79
CA TYR A 187 3.92 -10.91 4.90
C TYR A 187 4.60 -9.78 5.67
N ALA A 188 5.90 -9.61 5.46
CA ALA A 188 6.64 -8.49 5.98
C ALA A 188 7.33 -7.75 4.84
N SER A 189 7.46 -6.45 4.94
CA SER A 189 8.16 -5.61 3.97
C SER A 189 9.14 -4.69 4.67
N LEU A 190 10.30 -4.51 4.06
CA LEU A 190 11.25 -3.47 4.41
C LEU A 190 11.47 -2.58 3.20
N GLU A 191 11.17 -1.31 3.35
CA GLU A 191 11.41 -0.28 2.34
C GLU A 191 12.51 0.68 2.81
N ILE A 192 13.33 1.15 1.88
CA ILE A 192 14.20 2.29 2.02
C ILE A 192 14.01 3.23 0.84
N GLY A 193 14.05 4.52 1.06
CA GLY A 193 13.88 5.55 0.05
C GLY A 193 14.61 6.83 0.44
N HIS A 194 14.44 7.86 -0.36
CA HIS A 194 14.88 9.20 -0.02
C HIS A 194 14.08 10.23 -0.81
N SER A 195 13.60 11.25 -0.13
CA SER A 195 12.80 12.31 -0.72
C SER A 195 13.68 13.48 -1.14
N PHE A 196 13.58 13.87 -2.40
CA PHE A 196 14.30 15.00 -3.00
C PHE A 196 13.32 16.11 -3.34
N ASN A 197 13.45 17.28 -2.68
CA ASN A 197 12.69 18.47 -3.02
C ASN A 197 13.25 19.09 -4.30
N LEU A 198 12.52 19.01 -5.40
CA LEU A 198 13.01 19.38 -6.74
C LEU A 198 13.06 20.89 -6.96
N LEU A 199 12.31 21.69 -6.19
CA LEU A 199 12.27 23.16 -6.29
C LEU A 199 13.19 23.87 -5.30
N GLY A 200 13.87 23.12 -4.44
CA GLY A 200 14.80 23.61 -3.42
C GLY A 200 14.57 22.91 -2.08
N GLU A 201 15.55 22.96 -1.19
CA GLU A 201 15.50 22.24 0.09
C GLU A 201 14.35 22.71 1.02
N GLU A 202 13.90 23.95 0.85
CA GLU A 202 12.83 24.55 1.66
C GLU A 202 11.45 24.50 0.96
N ASP A 203 11.39 24.00 -0.29
CA ASP A 203 10.16 23.95 -1.07
C ASP A 203 9.77 22.49 -1.34
N GLU A 204 8.85 21.99 -0.53
CA GLU A 204 8.33 20.61 -0.61
C GLU A 204 7.15 20.48 -1.59
N THR A 205 6.87 21.51 -2.38
CA THR A 205 5.76 21.48 -3.34
C THR A 205 5.92 20.41 -4.40
N LEU A 206 7.16 20.06 -4.78
CA LEU A 206 7.45 19.03 -5.78
C LEU A 206 8.54 18.09 -5.29
N VAL A 207 8.15 16.88 -4.93
CA VAL A 207 9.02 15.86 -4.33
C VAL A 207 9.21 14.68 -5.24
N LEU A 208 10.46 14.25 -5.44
CA LEU A 208 10.82 13.01 -6.13
C LEU A 208 11.35 12.00 -5.11
N ARG A 209 10.73 10.82 -5.03
CA ARG A 209 11.13 9.76 -4.08
C ARG A 209 11.46 8.45 -4.81
N PRO A 210 12.74 8.13 -5.06
CA PRO A 210 13.17 6.78 -5.36
C PRO A 210 13.10 5.90 -4.11
N SER A 211 12.62 4.67 -4.26
CA SER A 211 12.61 3.70 -3.18
C SER A 211 12.84 2.27 -3.67
N ILE A 212 13.24 1.41 -2.76
CA ILE A 212 13.30 -0.03 -2.93
C ILE A 212 12.64 -0.70 -1.73
N ALA A 213 11.73 -1.63 -1.99
CA ALA A 213 11.11 -2.46 -0.98
C ALA A 213 11.43 -3.95 -1.24
N GLN A 214 11.59 -4.72 -0.16
CA GLN A 214 11.76 -6.16 -0.20
C GLN A 214 10.70 -6.84 0.65
N GLY A 215 9.91 -7.69 0.02
CA GLY A 215 8.90 -8.51 0.67
C GLY A 215 9.47 -9.83 1.21
N PHE A 216 8.86 -10.33 2.26
CA PHE A 216 9.13 -11.63 2.86
C PHE A 216 7.80 -12.28 3.25
N GLY A 217 7.56 -13.52 2.81
CA GLY A 217 6.37 -14.30 3.16
C GLY A 217 6.72 -15.51 4.04
N ASN A 218 5.86 -15.82 5.01
CA ASN A 218 5.92 -17.12 5.66
C ASN A 218 5.37 -18.21 4.72
N CYS A 219 5.51 -19.48 5.10
CA CYS A 219 5.13 -20.59 4.25
C CYS A 219 3.64 -20.56 3.85
N GLU A 220 2.74 -20.10 4.71
CA GLU A 220 1.32 -20.02 4.41
C GLU A 220 1.05 -18.95 3.34
N ARG A 221 1.66 -17.76 3.46
CA ARG A 221 1.56 -16.68 2.48
C ARG A 221 2.14 -17.10 1.13
N VAL A 222 3.35 -17.69 1.14
CA VAL A 222 3.99 -18.20 -0.09
C VAL A 222 3.10 -19.24 -0.76
N LYS A 223 2.54 -20.19 0.00
CA LYS A 223 1.65 -21.23 -0.52
C LYS A 223 0.37 -20.66 -1.13
N ALA A 224 -0.24 -19.66 -0.50
CA ALA A 224 -1.47 -19.04 -0.98
C ALA A 224 -1.30 -18.40 -2.36
N TYR A 225 -0.15 -17.76 -2.62
CA TYR A 225 0.12 -17.06 -3.88
C TYR A 225 0.83 -17.91 -4.94
N VAL A 226 1.69 -18.82 -4.53
CA VAL A 226 2.44 -19.68 -5.45
C VAL A 226 1.69 -20.96 -5.77
N GLY A 227 0.68 -21.28 -4.96
CA GLY A 227 -0.09 -22.53 -5.09
C GLY A 227 0.68 -23.79 -4.69
N GLU A 228 0.11 -24.95 -4.95
CA GLU A 228 0.76 -26.26 -4.72
C GLU A 228 1.81 -26.58 -5.78
N CYS A 229 2.50 -25.59 -6.32
CA CYS A 229 3.59 -25.83 -7.25
C CYS A 229 4.75 -26.50 -6.51
N ASP A 230 5.29 -27.56 -7.08
CA ASP A 230 6.30 -28.47 -6.49
C ASP A 230 7.58 -27.83 -5.95
N TYR A 231 7.79 -26.51 -6.13
CA TYR A 231 9.07 -25.87 -5.89
C TYR A 231 9.13 -24.94 -4.68
N ALA A 232 8.05 -24.30 -4.29
CA ALA A 232 8.05 -23.26 -3.25
C ALA A 232 7.12 -23.55 -2.07
N THR A 233 6.36 -24.62 -2.15
CA THR A 233 5.45 -25.04 -1.09
C THR A 233 6.18 -25.41 0.19
N ASN A 234 5.69 -24.90 1.32
CA ASN A 234 6.19 -25.17 2.67
C ASN A 234 7.53 -24.50 3.04
N LYS A 235 7.86 -23.35 2.45
CA LYS A 235 9.01 -22.57 2.90
C LYS A 235 8.64 -21.10 3.12
N ASN A 236 9.33 -20.50 4.07
CA ASN A 236 9.39 -19.03 4.13
C ASN A 236 10.35 -18.53 3.03
N GLY A 237 10.10 -17.38 2.46
CA GLY A 237 10.94 -16.87 1.39
C GLY A 237 10.92 -15.37 1.21
N LEU A 238 11.97 -14.85 0.57
CA LEU A 238 11.97 -13.51 0.04
C LEU A 238 11.04 -13.47 -1.17
N MET A 239 10.01 -12.67 -1.05
CA MET A 239 9.02 -12.49 -2.11
C MET A 239 9.49 -11.39 -3.09
N ASP A 240 8.64 -10.49 -3.43
CA ASP A 240 8.90 -9.44 -4.39
C ASP A 240 9.95 -8.43 -3.92
N THR A 241 10.69 -7.91 -4.89
CA THR A 241 11.49 -6.70 -4.76
C THR A 241 10.87 -5.65 -5.65
N LEU A 242 10.45 -4.53 -5.07
CA LEU A 242 9.85 -3.40 -5.78
C LEU A 242 10.84 -2.23 -5.80
N LEU A 243 11.22 -1.80 -7.01
CA LEU A 243 11.88 -0.52 -7.25
C LEU A 243 10.82 0.47 -7.67
N LYS A 244 10.72 1.61 -7.00
CA LYS A 244 9.72 2.64 -7.31
C LYS A 244 10.37 4.00 -7.45
N LEU A 245 9.90 4.78 -8.40
CA LEU A 245 10.19 6.19 -8.55
C LEU A 245 8.86 6.94 -8.53
N GLU A 246 8.67 7.76 -7.54
CA GLU A 246 7.45 8.51 -7.26
C GLU A 246 7.70 10.00 -7.37
N LEU A 247 6.75 10.72 -7.95
CA LEU A 247 6.74 12.18 -8.05
C LEU A 247 5.43 12.68 -7.44
N THR A 248 5.53 13.55 -6.46
CA THR A 248 4.39 14.17 -5.76
C THR A 248 4.44 15.67 -5.94
N TRP A 249 3.30 16.25 -6.27
CA TRP A 249 3.12 17.69 -6.45
C TRP A 249 1.96 18.20 -5.60
N SER A 250 2.28 18.98 -4.57
CA SER A 250 1.32 19.73 -3.75
C SER A 250 0.90 20.99 -4.52
N VAL A 251 -0.21 20.90 -5.23
CA VAL A 251 -0.71 22.01 -6.10
C VAL A 251 -1.18 23.19 -5.26
N CYS A 252 -1.76 22.94 -4.10
CA CYS A 252 -2.14 23.88 -3.05
C CYS A 252 -2.35 23.12 -1.74
N ASP A 253 -2.62 23.82 -0.65
CA ASP A 253 -2.76 23.24 0.71
C ASP A 253 -3.73 22.06 0.81
N ASN A 254 -4.69 21.98 -0.10
CA ASN A 254 -5.75 20.99 -0.08
C ASN A 254 -5.72 20.01 -1.28
N LEU A 255 -4.77 20.13 -2.21
CA LEU A 255 -4.73 19.32 -3.43
C LEU A 255 -3.33 18.83 -3.73
N GLU A 256 -3.19 17.52 -3.75
CA GLU A 256 -1.98 16.82 -4.15
C GLU A 256 -2.22 15.98 -5.41
N ILE A 257 -1.25 15.93 -6.30
CA ILE A 257 -1.23 15.05 -7.48
C ILE A 257 0.06 14.26 -7.43
N GLY A 258 -0.07 12.94 -7.42
CA GLY A 258 1.05 12.01 -7.42
C GLY A 258 1.10 11.16 -8.69
N GLY A 259 2.28 10.64 -8.99
CA GLY A 259 2.45 9.63 -10.03
C GLY A 259 3.70 8.80 -9.76
N TYR A 260 3.68 7.55 -10.21
CA TYR A 260 4.81 6.67 -10.02
C TYR A 260 5.05 5.74 -11.21
N VAL A 261 6.27 5.24 -11.28
CA VAL A 261 6.64 4.07 -12.07
C VAL A 261 7.40 3.10 -11.18
N GLY A 262 7.08 1.81 -11.31
CA GLY A 262 7.70 0.75 -10.51
C GLY A 262 8.12 -0.44 -11.35
N TYR A 263 9.12 -1.17 -10.86
CA TYR A 263 9.56 -2.46 -11.36
C TYR A 263 9.55 -3.47 -10.21
N SER A 264 8.73 -4.49 -10.33
CA SER A 264 8.60 -5.59 -9.37
C SER A 264 9.19 -6.88 -9.94
N ASP A 265 9.99 -7.60 -9.16
CA ASP A 265 10.59 -8.89 -9.54
C ASP A 265 10.87 -9.74 -8.28
N PHE A 266 10.84 -11.05 -8.42
CA PHE A 266 11.26 -12.02 -7.39
C PHE A 266 12.76 -12.28 -7.50
N LEU A 267 13.59 -11.27 -7.18
CA LEU A 267 15.03 -11.28 -7.46
C LEU A 267 15.82 -12.32 -6.63
N PHE A 268 15.47 -12.47 -5.36
CA PHE A 268 16.32 -13.19 -4.41
C PHE A 268 15.91 -14.64 -4.17
N ASP A 269 14.68 -15.05 -4.49
CA ASP A 269 14.23 -16.43 -4.36
C ASP A 269 13.94 -17.07 -5.71
N LYS A 270 14.87 -17.91 -6.16
CA LYS A 270 14.78 -18.58 -7.47
C LYS A 270 13.60 -19.53 -7.58
N GLU A 271 13.15 -20.11 -6.47
CA GLU A 271 12.04 -21.08 -6.46
C GLU A 271 10.72 -20.32 -6.54
N ILE A 272 10.53 -19.27 -5.75
CA ILE A 272 9.36 -18.39 -5.85
C ILE A 272 9.30 -17.76 -7.25
N ARG A 273 10.42 -17.24 -7.75
CA ARG A 273 10.49 -16.69 -9.11
C ARG A 273 10.10 -17.72 -10.18
N ARG A 274 10.55 -18.96 -10.04
CA ARG A 274 10.20 -20.03 -10.98
C ARG A 274 8.70 -20.35 -10.91
N SER A 275 8.13 -20.39 -9.71
CA SER A 275 6.70 -20.62 -9.53
C SER A 275 5.86 -19.49 -10.10
N ALA A 276 6.28 -18.22 -9.89
CA ALA A 276 5.62 -17.05 -10.50
C ALA A 276 5.61 -17.12 -12.05
N ARG A 277 6.65 -17.71 -12.67
CA ARG A 277 6.68 -17.93 -14.12
C ARG A 277 5.68 -18.96 -14.62
N THR A 278 5.38 -19.94 -13.78
CA THR A 278 4.51 -21.07 -14.14
C THR A 278 3.13 -20.99 -13.52
N TYR A 279 2.81 -19.89 -12.85
CA TYR A 279 1.52 -19.69 -12.20
C TYR A 279 0.37 -19.80 -13.20
N GLU A 280 -0.44 -20.86 -13.05
CA GLU A 280 -1.47 -21.24 -14.02
C GLU A 280 -2.68 -20.29 -14.01
N GLY A 281 -2.88 -19.48 -13.00
CA GLY A 281 -4.01 -18.57 -12.89
C GLY A 281 -4.16 -17.64 -14.08
N THR A 282 -3.06 -17.30 -14.75
CA THR A 282 -3.03 -16.44 -15.93
C THR A 282 -2.44 -17.11 -17.17
N GLY A 283 -1.80 -18.27 -17.04
CA GLY A 283 -1.53 -19.30 -18.06
C GLY A 283 -0.71 -18.92 -19.29
N ARG A 284 -0.28 -17.68 -19.49
CA ARG A 284 0.32 -17.24 -20.75
C ARG A 284 1.52 -16.30 -20.64
N TRP A 285 1.85 -15.80 -19.46
CA TRP A 285 2.83 -14.74 -19.31
C TRP A 285 3.81 -15.05 -18.18
N ASP A 286 5.06 -14.67 -18.35
CA ASP A 286 6.03 -14.65 -17.27
C ASP A 286 5.66 -13.52 -16.30
N GLU A 287 5.15 -13.86 -15.14
CA GLU A 287 4.77 -12.92 -14.08
C GLU A 287 5.87 -12.73 -13.03
N SER A 288 7.03 -13.32 -13.27
CA SER A 288 8.15 -13.16 -12.35
C SER A 288 8.68 -11.72 -12.27
N TRP A 289 8.29 -10.86 -13.21
CA TRP A 289 8.61 -9.43 -13.20
C TRP A 289 7.48 -8.59 -13.80
N ASN A 290 7.31 -7.39 -13.32
CA ASN A 290 6.29 -6.47 -13.79
C ASN A 290 6.78 -5.02 -13.81
N ILE A 291 6.31 -4.25 -14.80
CA ILE A 291 6.38 -2.79 -14.77
C ILE A 291 4.97 -2.29 -14.46
N ILE A 292 4.89 -1.39 -13.50
CA ILE A 292 3.66 -0.75 -13.06
C ILE A 292 3.81 0.76 -13.15
N ALA A 293 2.71 1.45 -13.33
CA ALA A 293 2.66 2.91 -13.27
C ALA A 293 1.29 3.33 -12.75
N GLY A 294 1.27 4.39 -12.00
CA GLY A 294 0.03 4.93 -11.44
C GLY A 294 0.03 6.45 -11.39
N LEU A 295 -1.17 7.00 -11.24
CA LEU A 295 -1.44 8.40 -10.99
C LEU A 295 -2.47 8.50 -9.88
N ALA A 296 -2.32 9.47 -9.00
CA ALA A 296 -3.28 9.73 -7.93
C ALA A 296 -3.56 11.23 -7.79
N MET A 297 -4.73 11.54 -7.29
CA MET A 297 -5.13 12.88 -6.89
C MET A 297 -5.79 12.79 -5.51
N THR A 298 -5.33 13.59 -4.58
CA THR A 298 -5.86 13.64 -3.20
C THR A 298 -6.33 15.04 -2.86
N VAL A 299 -7.51 15.14 -2.28
CA VAL A 299 -8.07 16.40 -1.74
C VAL A 299 -8.26 16.21 -0.24
N SER A 300 -7.71 17.14 0.55
CA SER A 300 -7.76 17.15 2.02
C SER A 300 -8.59 18.32 2.55
N PHE A 301 -9.23 18.13 3.73
CA PHE A 301 -10.15 19.11 4.33
C PHE A 301 -9.89 19.29 5.82
#